data_535a4c4c1418dee9b8c8ed499eec51f1
#
_entry.id   535a4c4c1418dee9b8c8ed499eec51f1
#
_cell.length_a   1.000
_cell.length_b   1.000
_cell.length_c   1.000
_cell.angle_alpha   90.00
_cell.angle_beta   90.00
_cell.angle_gamma   90.00
#
_symmetry.space_group_name_H-M   'P 1'
#
loop_
_entity.id
_entity.type
_entity.pdbx_description
1 polymer ?
#
loop_
_entity_poly.entity_id
_entity_poly.type
_entity_poly.pdbx_seq_one_letter_code
_entity_poly.pdbx_strand_id
1 'polypeptide(L)'
;MKRINEYKKLFGIEKEIDLKLLKKSYRDLVKEWHPDKFQEGDSKREEAEVNSRKIIDGYHFLVSIAPETKAANLEAYTETINNSGIADYHHKGLLLEITFVDGSTYEYFGVTKQVYIKMVNSNTVNRFAKRMIYPKYTYRQSKKQLQEA
;
A
#
# COMPACT_ATOMS: atom_id res chain seq x y z
N MET A 1 10.60 -1.00 0.10
CA MET A 1 10.02 -2.34 0.26
C MET A 1 10.04 -2.85 1.68
N LYS A 2 10.66 -2.11 2.58
CA LYS A 2 10.76 -2.45 4.01
C LYS A 2 9.37 -2.64 4.66
N ARG A 3 8.44 -1.73 4.40
CA ARG A 3 7.08 -1.78 4.94
C ARG A 3 6.32 -3.04 4.51
N ILE A 4 6.42 -3.42 3.24
CA ILE A 4 5.79 -4.62 2.71
C ILE A 4 6.36 -5.87 3.40
N ASN A 5 7.68 -5.94 3.50
CA ASN A 5 8.36 -7.08 4.11
C ASN A 5 8.06 -7.20 5.61
N GLU A 6 7.99 -6.10 6.32
CA GLU A 6 7.64 -6.09 7.74
C GLU A 6 6.22 -6.61 7.98
N TYR A 7 5.25 -6.18 7.17
CA TYR A 7 3.88 -6.65 7.29
C TYR A 7 3.74 -8.12 6.86
N LYS A 8 4.40 -8.54 5.78
CA LYS A 8 4.40 -9.94 5.37
C LYS A 8 4.96 -10.84 6.47
N LYS A 9 6.03 -10.40 7.13
CA LYS A 9 6.63 -11.14 8.24
C LYS A 9 5.68 -11.23 9.42
N LEU A 10 4.97 -10.15 9.75
CA LEU A 10 3.99 -10.13 10.83
C LEU A 10 2.89 -11.17 10.63
N PHE A 11 2.43 -11.37 9.40
CA PHE A 11 1.37 -12.34 9.07
C PHE A 11 1.91 -13.71 8.63
N GLY A 12 3.23 -13.91 8.67
CA GLY A 12 3.83 -15.21 8.31
C GLY A 12 3.75 -15.52 6.82
N ILE A 13 3.73 -14.50 5.97
CA ILE A 13 3.64 -14.66 4.52
C ILE A 13 5.05 -14.70 3.92
N GLU A 14 5.42 -15.82 3.33
CA GLU A 14 6.73 -16.00 2.68
C GLU A 14 6.68 -15.83 1.16
N LYS A 15 5.51 -16.08 0.57
CA LYS A 15 5.29 -16.04 -0.88
C LYS A 15 4.33 -14.91 -1.26
N GLU A 16 3.58 -15.08 -2.33
CA GLU A 16 2.56 -14.13 -2.73
C GLU A 16 1.45 -14.03 -1.69
N ILE A 17 0.85 -12.86 -1.61
CA ILE A 17 -0.26 -12.61 -0.68
C ILE A 17 -1.51 -13.32 -1.18
N ASP A 18 -2.05 -14.22 -0.34
CA ASP A 18 -3.33 -14.90 -0.58
C ASP A 18 -4.34 -14.31 0.41
N LEU A 19 -5.40 -13.69 -0.10
CA LEU A 19 -6.39 -13.02 0.75
C LEU A 19 -7.06 -13.95 1.75
N LYS A 20 -7.31 -15.19 1.37
CA LYS A 20 -7.95 -16.18 2.24
C LYS A 20 -7.06 -16.53 3.43
N LEU A 21 -5.79 -16.79 3.17
CA LEU A 21 -4.80 -17.08 4.22
C LEU A 21 -4.52 -15.84 5.06
N LEU A 22 -4.43 -14.69 4.44
CA LEU A 22 -4.23 -13.41 5.13
C LEU A 22 -5.37 -13.12 6.11
N LYS A 23 -6.61 -13.35 5.70
CA LYS A 23 -7.78 -13.15 6.53
C LYS A 23 -7.78 -14.08 7.74
N LYS A 24 -7.37 -15.34 7.55
CA LYS A 24 -7.23 -16.30 8.63
C LYS A 24 -6.17 -15.85 9.64
N SER A 25 -4.98 -15.49 9.16
CA SER A 25 -3.90 -14.98 10.01
C SER A 25 -4.33 -13.73 10.77
N TYR A 26 -5.05 -12.83 10.11
CA TYR A 26 -5.58 -11.62 10.73
C TYR A 26 -6.50 -11.94 11.90
N ARG A 27 -7.44 -12.85 11.70
CA ARG A 27 -8.38 -13.26 12.76
C ARG A 27 -7.64 -13.86 13.96
N ASP A 28 -6.66 -14.70 13.70
CA ASP A 28 -5.87 -15.35 14.77
C ASP A 28 -5.06 -14.32 15.56
N LEU A 29 -4.43 -13.37 14.87
CA LEU A 29 -3.65 -12.31 15.51
C LEU A 29 -4.52 -11.34 16.31
N VAL A 30 -5.70 -11.00 15.81
CA VAL A 30 -6.65 -10.15 16.53
C VAL A 30 -7.11 -10.83 17.82
N LYS A 31 -7.39 -12.13 17.77
CA LYS A 31 -7.75 -12.89 18.98
C LYS A 31 -6.62 -12.90 20.01
N GLU A 32 -5.38 -13.04 19.54
CA GLU A 32 -4.20 -13.09 20.41
C GLU A 32 -3.93 -11.75 21.10
N TRP A 33 -4.07 -10.64 20.37
CA TRP A 33 -3.67 -9.31 20.82
C TRP A 33 -4.81 -8.35 21.11
N HIS A 34 -6.07 -8.83 21.18
CA HIS A 34 -7.19 -7.95 21.48
C HIS A 34 -7.03 -7.33 22.86
N PRO A 35 -7.12 -5.98 22.99
CA PRO A 35 -6.92 -5.31 24.27
C PRO A 35 -7.84 -5.79 25.40
N ASP A 36 -9.04 -6.25 25.07
CA ASP A 36 -10.00 -6.74 26.07
C ASP A 36 -9.55 -8.02 26.79
N LYS A 37 -8.54 -8.70 26.26
CA LYS A 37 -7.94 -9.86 26.94
C LYS A 37 -7.07 -9.48 28.14
N PHE A 38 -6.69 -8.22 28.24
CA PHE A 38 -5.78 -7.73 29.27
C PHE A 38 -6.50 -6.74 30.16
N GLN A 39 -6.22 -6.79 31.46
CA GLN A 39 -6.85 -5.90 32.43
C GLN A 39 -6.31 -4.47 32.26
N GLU A 40 -7.18 -3.50 32.54
CA GLU A 40 -6.79 -2.10 32.54
C GLU A 40 -5.68 -1.87 33.58
N GLY A 41 -4.64 -1.14 33.20
CA GLY A 41 -3.46 -0.93 34.00
C GLY A 41 -2.38 -1.99 33.88
N ASP A 42 -2.63 -3.10 33.16
CA ASP A 42 -1.61 -4.09 32.84
C ASP A 42 -0.71 -3.54 31.73
N SER A 43 0.61 -3.68 31.93
CA SER A 43 1.58 -3.26 30.90
C SER A 43 1.38 -3.98 29.57
N LYS A 44 0.88 -5.21 29.61
CA LYS A 44 0.55 -5.99 28.43
C LYS A 44 -0.62 -5.43 27.64
N ARG A 45 -1.52 -4.70 28.30
CA ARG A 45 -2.64 -4.07 27.61
C ARG A 45 -2.16 -2.95 26.67
N GLU A 46 -1.19 -2.15 27.09
CA GLU A 46 -0.58 -1.13 26.23
C GLU A 46 0.12 -1.75 25.04
N GLU A 47 0.86 -2.84 25.27
CA GLU A 47 1.49 -3.61 24.20
C GLU A 47 0.46 -4.18 23.24
N ALA A 48 -0.65 -4.70 23.77
CA ALA A 48 -1.76 -5.25 22.98
C ALA A 48 -2.41 -4.17 22.12
N GLU A 49 -2.59 -2.97 22.63
CA GLU A 49 -3.14 -1.85 21.85
C GLU A 49 -2.24 -1.47 20.69
N VAL A 50 -0.93 -1.39 20.91
CA VAL A 50 0.05 -1.08 19.87
C VAL A 50 0.08 -2.17 18.82
N ASN A 51 0.14 -3.44 19.24
CA ASN A 51 0.19 -4.58 18.32
C ASN A 51 -1.12 -4.75 17.55
N SER A 52 -2.26 -4.54 18.20
CA SER A 52 -3.56 -4.60 17.54
C SER A 52 -3.68 -3.57 16.42
N ARG A 53 -3.25 -2.33 16.67
CA ARG A 53 -3.23 -1.29 15.65
C ARG A 53 -2.33 -1.65 14.48
N LYS A 54 -1.14 -2.17 14.78
CA LYS A 54 -0.18 -2.61 13.77
C LYS A 54 -0.75 -3.75 12.91
N ILE A 55 -1.45 -4.69 13.53
CA ILE A 55 -2.11 -5.80 12.85
C ILE A 55 -3.21 -5.29 11.90
N ILE A 56 -4.06 -4.38 12.38
CA ILE A 56 -5.13 -3.78 11.58
C ILE A 56 -4.56 -3.02 10.38
N ASP A 57 -3.59 -2.15 10.62
CA ASP A 57 -2.96 -1.36 9.57
C ASP A 57 -2.25 -2.25 8.55
N GLY A 58 -1.53 -3.26 9.03
CA GLY A 58 -0.83 -4.21 8.17
C GLY A 58 -1.78 -5.03 7.31
N TYR A 59 -2.90 -5.48 7.88
CA TYR A 59 -3.92 -6.21 7.14
C TYR A 59 -4.48 -5.38 5.99
N HIS A 60 -4.92 -4.17 6.26
CA HIS A 60 -5.47 -3.30 5.22
C HIS A 60 -4.45 -2.96 4.16
N PHE A 61 -3.19 -2.75 4.56
CA PHE A 61 -2.11 -2.50 3.62
C PHE A 61 -1.89 -3.69 2.69
N LEU A 62 -1.76 -4.90 3.24
CA LEU A 62 -1.50 -6.10 2.44
C LEU A 62 -2.69 -6.45 1.54
N VAL A 63 -3.92 -6.24 2.00
CA VAL A 63 -5.11 -6.41 1.15
C VAL A 63 -5.03 -5.48 -0.06
N SER A 64 -4.60 -4.23 0.14
CA SER A 64 -4.54 -3.24 -0.93
C SER A 64 -3.53 -3.57 -2.03
N ILE A 65 -2.51 -4.38 -1.73
CA ILE A 65 -1.48 -4.79 -2.71
C ILE A 65 -1.60 -6.25 -3.14
N ALA A 66 -2.58 -6.98 -2.63
CA ALA A 66 -2.76 -8.40 -2.97
C ALA A 66 -3.09 -8.58 -4.46
N PRO A 67 -2.62 -9.67 -5.09
CA PRO A 67 -2.91 -9.93 -6.50
C PRO A 67 -4.41 -9.95 -6.83
N GLU A 68 -5.23 -10.53 -5.96
CA GLU A 68 -6.69 -10.56 -6.17
C GLU A 68 -7.30 -9.17 -6.14
N THR A 69 -6.82 -8.28 -5.24
CA THR A 69 -7.29 -6.90 -5.18
C THR A 69 -6.87 -6.14 -6.44
N LYS A 70 -5.64 -6.33 -6.90
CA LYS A 70 -5.17 -5.72 -8.15
C LYS A 70 -5.99 -6.20 -9.34
N ALA A 71 -6.30 -7.49 -9.41
CA ALA A 71 -7.13 -8.04 -10.48
C ALA A 71 -8.53 -7.43 -10.48
N ALA A 72 -9.14 -7.27 -9.29
CA ALA A 72 -10.46 -6.66 -9.15
C ALA A 72 -10.49 -5.19 -9.58
N ASN A 73 -9.38 -4.47 -9.36
CA ASN A 73 -9.28 -3.03 -9.63
C ASN A 73 -8.51 -2.71 -10.91
N LEU A 74 -8.07 -3.73 -11.65
CA LEU A 74 -7.19 -3.56 -12.81
C LEU A 74 -7.82 -2.72 -13.91
N GLU A 75 -9.11 -2.91 -14.16
CA GLU A 75 -9.81 -2.15 -15.21
C GLU A 75 -9.80 -0.65 -14.92
N ALA A 76 -10.15 -0.26 -13.69
CA ALA A 76 -10.14 1.14 -13.28
C ALA A 76 -8.74 1.73 -13.31
N TYR A 77 -7.75 0.97 -12.85
CA TYR A 77 -6.36 1.41 -12.88
C TYR A 77 -5.85 1.60 -14.31
N THR A 78 -6.13 0.63 -15.18
CA THR A 78 -5.71 0.67 -16.59
C THR A 78 -6.33 1.88 -17.31
N GLU A 79 -7.60 2.16 -17.04
CA GLU A 79 -8.26 3.33 -17.59
C GLU A 79 -7.59 4.62 -17.11
N THR A 80 -7.27 4.71 -15.83
CA THR A 80 -6.60 5.87 -15.25
C THR A 80 -5.24 6.13 -15.89
N ILE A 81 -4.37 5.11 -15.96
CA ILE A 81 -3.01 5.29 -16.49
C ILE A 81 -2.96 5.53 -18.00
N ASN A 82 -3.98 5.09 -18.72
CA ASN A 82 -4.04 5.26 -20.17
C ASN A 82 -4.73 6.57 -20.60
N ASN A 83 -5.75 6.99 -19.86
CA ASN A 83 -6.63 8.08 -20.29
C ASN A 83 -6.51 9.33 -19.43
N SER A 84 -6.03 9.21 -18.18
CA SER A 84 -5.87 10.35 -17.29
C SER A 84 -4.41 10.76 -17.19
N GLY A 85 -4.14 12.06 -17.32
CA GLY A 85 -2.81 12.59 -17.12
C GLY A 85 -2.45 12.73 -15.65
N ILE A 86 -1.16 12.96 -15.39
CA ILE A 86 -0.66 13.22 -14.03
C ILE A 86 -0.98 14.66 -13.65
N ALA A 87 -1.66 14.84 -12.50
CA ALA A 87 -1.96 16.16 -11.95
C ALA A 87 -0.87 16.62 -10.98
N ASP A 88 -0.34 15.70 -10.17
CA ASP A 88 0.66 16.01 -9.16
C ASP A 88 1.43 14.76 -8.79
N TYR A 89 2.61 14.93 -8.20
CA TYR A 89 3.42 13.80 -7.75
C TYR A 89 4.33 14.22 -6.60
N HIS A 90 4.58 13.28 -5.68
CA HIS A 90 5.45 13.48 -4.52
C HIS A 90 6.31 12.24 -4.30
N HIS A 91 7.52 12.43 -3.81
CA HIS A 91 8.43 11.33 -3.49
C HIS A 91 9.04 11.52 -2.11
N LYS A 92 9.00 10.44 -1.31
CA LYS A 92 9.63 10.41 0.01
C LYS A 92 10.19 9.02 0.27
N GLY A 93 11.48 8.94 0.59
CA GLY A 93 12.16 7.66 0.76
C GLY A 93 12.15 6.83 -0.53
N LEU A 94 11.48 5.71 -0.53
CA LEU A 94 11.30 4.85 -1.72
C LEU A 94 9.84 4.85 -2.22
N LEU A 95 9.04 5.78 -1.74
CA LEU A 95 7.63 5.88 -2.10
C LEU A 95 7.39 7.03 -3.06
N LEU A 96 6.82 6.71 -4.23
CA LEU A 96 6.36 7.70 -5.18
C LEU A 96 4.83 7.73 -5.15
N GLU A 97 4.26 8.89 -4.88
CA GLU A 97 2.81 9.09 -4.92
C GLU A 97 2.45 9.92 -6.15
N ILE A 98 1.55 9.41 -6.98
CA ILE A 98 1.07 10.11 -8.18
C ILE A 98 -0.43 10.33 -8.06
N THR A 99 -0.85 11.60 -8.22
CA THR A 99 -2.24 11.99 -8.29
C THR A 99 -2.59 12.26 -9.76
N PHE A 100 -3.65 11.63 -10.23
CA PHE A 100 -4.10 11.75 -11.62
C PHE A 100 -5.19 12.80 -11.76
N VAL A 101 -5.38 13.29 -12.97
CA VAL A 101 -6.39 14.32 -13.27
C VAL A 101 -7.81 13.86 -12.92
N ASP A 102 -8.08 12.55 -12.99
CA ASP A 102 -9.38 11.98 -12.62
C ASP A 102 -9.65 11.97 -11.10
N GLY A 103 -8.70 12.44 -10.29
CA GLY A 103 -8.80 12.50 -8.84
C GLY A 103 -8.23 11.30 -8.11
N SER A 104 -7.90 10.23 -8.81
CA SER A 104 -7.30 9.05 -8.18
C SER A 104 -5.84 9.28 -7.80
N THR A 105 -5.40 8.67 -6.72
CA THR A 105 -4.02 8.75 -6.25
C THR A 105 -3.50 7.33 -6.04
N TYR A 106 -2.30 7.04 -6.56
CA TYR A 106 -1.65 5.74 -6.43
C TYR A 106 -0.26 5.90 -5.85
N GLU A 107 0.13 4.96 -5.02
CA GLU A 107 1.46 4.89 -4.41
C GLU A 107 2.26 3.80 -5.10
N TYR A 108 3.51 4.10 -5.47
CA TYR A 108 4.44 3.17 -6.10
C TYR A 108 5.61 2.91 -5.17
N PHE A 109 5.92 1.64 -4.92
CA PHE A 109 6.91 1.23 -3.92
C PHE A 109 8.24 0.84 -4.54
N GLY A 110 9.33 1.23 -3.89
CA GLY A 110 10.67 0.89 -4.33
C GLY A 110 11.27 1.87 -5.34
N VAL A 111 10.63 3.01 -5.54
CA VAL A 111 11.13 4.03 -6.47
C VAL A 111 12.26 4.83 -5.79
N THR A 112 13.48 4.70 -6.30
CA THR A 112 14.63 5.42 -5.77
C THR A 112 14.57 6.90 -6.13
N LYS A 113 15.29 7.71 -5.36
CA LYS A 113 15.42 9.14 -5.64
C LYS A 113 15.99 9.40 -7.04
N GLN A 114 16.91 8.56 -7.48
CA GLN A 114 17.50 8.68 -8.82
C GLN A 114 16.47 8.52 -9.92
N VAL A 115 15.60 7.52 -9.81
CA VAL A 115 14.52 7.30 -10.78
C VAL A 115 13.54 8.47 -10.75
N TYR A 116 13.19 8.95 -9.56
CA TYR A 116 12.30 10.10 -9.40
C TYR A 116 12.88 11.36 -10.07
N ILE A 117 14.17 11.64 -9.88
CA ILE A 117 14.85 12.78 -10.52
C ILE A 117 14.78 12.67 -12.03
N LYS A 118 15.01 11.48 -12.57
CA LYS A 118 14.90 11.24 -14.03
C LYS A 118 13.49 11.51 -14.53
N MET A 119 12.47 11.12 -13.75
CA MET A 119 11.07 11.39 -14.09
C MET A 119 10.79 12.89 -14.14
N VAL A 120 11.20 13.63 -13.09
CA VAL A 120 10.98 15.07 -12.97
C VAL A 120 11.70 15.84 -14.10
N ASN A 121 12.90 15.39 -14.48
CA ASN A 121 13.70 16.04 -15.52
C ASN A 121 13.36 15.58 -16.95
N SER A 122 12.46 14.62 -17.10
CA SER A 122 12.05 14.15 -18.42
C SER A 122 11.23 15.22 -19.16
N ASN A 123 11.30 15.23 -20.49
CA ASN A 123 10.53 16.18 -21.30
C ASN A 123 9.02 15.95 -21.19
N THR A 124 8.62 14.71 -20.95
CA THR A 124 7.23 14.31 -20.81
C THR A 124 7.10 13.35 -19.63
N VAL A 125 6.65 13.86 -18.48
CA VAL A 125 6.51 13.06 -17.25
C VAL A 125 5.54 11.89 -17.47
N ASN A 126 4.44 12.12 -18.15
CA ASN A 126 3.45 11.08 -18.45
C ASN A 126 4.06 9.91 -19.25
N ARG A 127 4.83 10.21 -20.27
CA ARG A 127 5.48 9.19 -21.09
C ARG A 127 6.53 8.41 -20.29
N PHE A 128 7.32 9.11 -19.48
CA PHE A 128 8.31 8.47 -18.61
C PHE A 128 7.63 7.50 -17.66
N ALA A 129 6.56 7.93 -16.99
CA ALA A 129 5.83 7.11 -16.05
C ALA A 129 5.23 5.86 -16.71
N LYS A 130 4.65 5.99 -17.89
CA LYS A 130 4.09 4.86 -18.64
C LYS A 130 5.14 3.80 -18.98
N ARG A 131 6.36 4.22 -19.23
CA ARG A 131 7.46 3.33 -19.60
C ARG A 131 8.19 2.76 -18.40
N MET A 132 8.46 3.60 -17.40
CA MET A 132 9.43 3.31 -16.35
C MET A 132 8.81 3.12 -14.97
N ILE A 133 7.59 3.55 -14.75
CA ILE A 133 6.94 3.49 -13.42
C ILE A 133 5.82 2.46 -13.39
N TYR A 134 4.80 2.64 -14.20
CA TYR A 134 3.58 1.82 -14.12
C TYR A 134 3.82 0.32 -14.32
N PRO A 135 4.63 -0.15 -15.25
CA PRO A 135 4.85 -1.58 -15.45
C PRO A 135 5.90 -2.20 -14.54
N LYS A 136 6.70 -1.38 -13.84
CA LYS A 136 7.89 -1.86 -13.12
C LYS A 136 7.75 -1.93 -11.60
N TYR A 137 6.86 -1.13 -11.01
CA TYR A 137 6.78 -1.02 -9.56
C TYR A 137 5.46 -1.53 -9.02
N THR A 138 5.51 -2.12 -7.82
CA THR A 138 4.29 -2.48 -7.08
C THR A 138 3.55 -1.21 -6.70
N TYR A 139 2.24 -1.20 -6.86
CA TYR A 139 1.43 -0.04 -6.57
C TYR A 139 0.22 -0.40 -5.72
N ARG A 140 -0.36 0.61 -5.09
CA ARG A 140 -1.67 0.51 -4.45
C ARG A 140 -2.40 1.84 -4.58
N GLN A 141 -3.74 1.81 -4.53
CA GLN A 141 -4.52 3.03 -4.50
C GLN A 141 -4.42 3.65 -3.11
N SER A 142 -4.18 4.96 -3.06
CA SER A 142 -4.04 5.68 -1.80
C SER A 142 -5.39 5.85 -1.10
N LYS A 143 -5.40 5.70 0.23
CA LYS A 143 -6.60 5.92 1.05
C LYS A 143 -7.01 7.38 1.15
N LYS A 144 -6.10 8.33 0.86
CA LYS A 144 -6.40 9.76 0.95
C LYS A 144 -7.62 10.16 0.13
N GLN A 145 -7.79 9.51 -1.00
CA GLN A 145 -8.90 9.79 -1.90
C GLN A 145 -10.26 9.41 -1.31
N LEU A 146 -10.31 8.34 -0.53
CA LEU A 146 -11.55 7.87 0.09
C LEU A 146 -12.05 8.82 1.18
N GLN A 147 -11.16 9.65 1.75
CA GLN A 147 -11.50 10.63 2.77
C GLN A 147 -12.02 11.94 2.18
N GLU A 148 -11.68 12.23 0.94
CA GLU A 148 -12.12 13.44 0.24
C GLU A 148 -13.41 13.27 -0.54
N ALA A 149 -13.79 12.01 -0.75
CA ALA A 149 -15.04 11.67 -1.39
C ALA A 149 -16.17 11.67 -0.37
#